data_79c8c7e0db48ea513be597dfa862c26e
#
_entry.id   79c8c7e0db48ea513be597dfa862c26e
#
_cell.length_a   1.000
_cell.length_b   1.000
_cell.length_c   1.000
_cell.angle_alpha   90.00
_cell.angle_beta   90.00
_cell.angle_gamma   90.00
#
_symmetry.space_group_name_H-M   'P 1'
#
loop_
_entity.id
_entity.type
_entity.pdbx_description
1 polymer ?
#
loop_
_entity_poly.entity_id
_entity_poly.type
_entity_poly.pdbx_seq_one_letter_code
_entity_poly.pdbx_strand_id
1 'polypeptide(L)'
;MRNSIRRGLVAALVATGLALPATLAAAAPAVAAPVSTLAVQALPATAVWLADVTAVTDVASQYLSGRLPDSRIKAAIVLDIDNTALESDFSSDLVTPATPPVLALAKQAQAAGAKVFFVSNRTEIIGPWTEYNLSQVGYTYTGIYLRAVFDFSDVQTMKTNARIAIENGGYTIVANIGNSATDLAGGHAERTFKLPDYDGQLD
;
A
#
# COMPACT_ATOMS: atom_id res chain seq x y z
N MET A 1 26.43 -69.51 -10.79
CA MET A 1 27.08 -70.49 -9.91
C MET A 1 26.44 -70.41 -8.52
N ARG A 2 25.91 -71.56 -8.09
CA ARG A 2 25.61 -72.04 -6.75
C ARG A 2 24.78 -71.15 -5.83
N ASN A 3 23.47 -71.43 -5.70
CA ASN A 3 22.82 -72.44 -4.82
C ASN A 3 23.29 -72.41 -3.33
N SER A 4 22.37 -72.08 -2.46
CA SER A 4 21.99 -73.05 -1.40
C SER A 4 20.70 -72.59 -0.67
N ILE A 5 19.79 -73.48 -0.75
CA ILE A 5 18.56 -73.67 0.02
C ILE A 5 18.95 -74.14 1.41
N ARG A 6 18.32 -73.62 2.48
CA ARG A 6 18.11 -74.41 3.70
C ARG A 6 16.73 -74.15 4.30
N ARG A 7 16.06 -75.27 4.44
CA ARG A 7 14.75 -75.55 5.01
C ARG A 7 14.80 -75.61 6.55
N GLY A 8 13.61 -75.35 7.14
CA GLY A 8 13.15 -76.02 8.34
C GLY A 8 13.06 -75.09 9.55
N LEU A 9 11.98 -74.87 10.23
CA LEU A 9 11.24 -75.84 11.06
C LEU A 9 9.92 -75.18 11.49
N VAL A 10 8.84 -75.96 11.46
CA VAL A 10 7.53 -75.63 12.01
C VAL A 10 7.57 -75.87 13.50
N ALA A 11 7.15 -74.88 14.29
CA ALA A 11 6.82 -75.13 15.70
C ALA A 11 5.45 -74.51 15.97
N ALA A 12 4.45 -75.37 16.14
CA ALA A 12 3.15 -75.01 16.60
C ALA A 12 3.16 -74.72 18.09
N LEU A 13 2.72 -73.56 18.51
CA LEU A 13 2.45 -73.24 19.91
C LEU A 13 0.97 -72.83 20.05
N VAL A 14 0.31 -73.70 20.85
CA VAL A 14 -1.05 -73.50 21.34
C VAL A 14 -1.06 -72.29 22.29
N ALA A 15 -1.79 -71.23 22.00
CA ALA A 15 -2.01 -70.13 22.94
C ALA A 15 -3.45 -70.13 23.43
N THR A 16 -3.59 -70.36 24.69
CA THR A 16 -4.82 -70.25 25.48
C THR A 16 -5.32 -68.81 25.49
N GLY A 17 -6.61 -68.69 25.17
CA GLY A 17 -7.29 -67.37 25.18
C GLY A 17 -7.48 -66.84 26.59
N LEU A 18 -7.04 -65.59 26.80
CA LEU A 18 -7.52 -64.74 27.86
C LEU A 18 -8.41 -63.66 27.22
N ALA A 19 -9.68 -63.69 27.52
CA ALA A 19 -10.62 -62.63 27.14
C ALA A 19 -10.42 -61.44 28.07
N LEU A 20 -9.99 -60.31 27.51
CA LEU A 20 -9.98 -59.02 28.19
C LEU A 20 -11.32 -58.32 27.93
N PRO A 21 -11.94 -57.67 28.91
CA PRO A 21 -13.15 -56.89 28.68
C PRO A 21 -12.83 -55.63 27.89
N ALA A 22 -13.57 -55.43 26.79
CA ALA A 22 -13.52 -54.21 26.02
C ALA A 22 -14.19 -53.10 26.82
N THR A 23 -13.41 -52.16 27.34
CA THR A 23 -13.91 -50.90 27.87
C THR A 23 -14.28 -49.98 26.68
N LEU A 24 -15.57 -49.75 26.46
CA LEU A 24 -16.05 -48.70 25.56
C LEU A 24 -15.62 -47.32 26.16
N ALA A 25 -14.59 -46.74 25.60
CA ALA A 25 -14.29 -45.33 25.86
C ALA A 25 -15.34 -44.47 25.11
N ALA A 26 -16.23 -43.85 25.86
CA ALA A 26 -17.16 -42.88 25.32
C ALA A 26 -16.32 -41.67 24.82
N ALA A 27 -16.31 -41.45 23.51
CA ALA A 27 -15.73 -40.26 22.92
C ALA A 27 -16.55 -38.99 23.35
N ALA A 28 -15.92 -38.11 24.11
CA ALA A 28 -16.48 -36.83 24.44
C ALA A 28 -16.71 -36.03 23.14
N PRO A 29 -17.83 -35.30 23.02
CA PRO A 29 -18.07 -34.45 21.85
C PRO A 29 -16.96 -33.38 21.78
N ALA A 30 -16.28 -33.33 20.64
CA ALA A 30 -15.32 -32.27 20.35
C ALA A 30 -16.08 -30.94 20.28
N VAL A 31 -15.84 -30.09 21.26
CA VAL A 31 -16.32 -28.70 21.21
C VAL A 31 -15.58 -28.02 20.07
N ALA A 32 -16.29 -27.72 19.00
CA ALA A 32 -15.73 -26.95 17.90
C ALA A 32 -15.26 -25.59 18.43
N ALA A 33 -13.96 -25.30 18.27
CA ALA A 33 -13.43 -23.99 18.59
C ALA A 33 -14.19 -22.93 17.78
N PRO A 34 -14.50 -21.77 18.37
CA PRO A 34 -15.16 -20.71 17.62
C PRO A 34 -14.27 -20.31 16.43
N VAL A 35 -14.79 -20.43 15.22
CA VAL A 35 -14.15 -19.83 14.03
C VAL A 35 -14.20 -18.34 14.26
N SER A 36 -13.04 -17.72 14.57
CA SER A 36 -12.90 -16.29 14.54
C SER A 36 -13.11 -15.84 13.10
N THR A 37 -14.31 -15.40 12.76
CA THR A 37 -14.53 -14.64 11.54
C THR A 37 -13.70 -13.36 11.69
N LEU A 38 -12.63 -13.24 10.92
CA LEU A 38 -11.95 -11.96 10.74
C LEU A 38 -13.02 -11.01 10.19
N ALA A 39 -13.54 -10.14 11.06
CA ALA A 39 -14.41 -9.08 10.60
C ALA A 39 -13.56 -8.19 9.69
N VAL A 40 -13.91 -8.10 8.41
CA VAL A 40 -13.36 -7.08 7.52
C VAL A 40 -13.71 -5.76 8.19
N GLN A 41 -12.71 -5.05 8.69
CA GLN A 41 -12.92 -3.77 9.33
C GLN A 41 -13.35 -2.79 8.25
N ALA A 42 -14.51 -2.17 8.41
CA ALA A 42 -14.98 -1.16 7.47
C ALA A 42 -14.06 0.07 7.53
N LEU A 43 -13.91 0.76 6.41
CA LEU A 43 -13.23 2.05 6.38
C LEU A 43 -13.83 2.99 7.42
N PRO A 44 -13.03 3.85 8.05
CA PRO A 44 -13.53 4.83 8.98
C PRO A 44 -14.42 5.87 8.27
N ALA A 45 -15.19 6.62 9.04
CA ALA A 45 -15.89 7.78 8.49
C ALA A 45 -14.86 8.78 7.90
N THR A 46 -15.23 9.46 6.80
CA THR A 46 -14.39 10.45 6.11
C THR A 46 -13.75 11.46 7.06
N ALA A 47 -14.50 11.94 8.05
CA ALA A 47 -13.97 12.90 9.02
C ALA A 47 -12.82 12.34 9.88
N VAL A 48 -12.85 11.04 10.20
CA VAL A 48 -11.77 10.36 10.95
C VAL A 48 -10.55 10.21 10.05
N TRP A 49 -10.75 9.72 8.83
CA TRP A 49 -9.66 9.63 7.84
C TRP A 49 -9.00 10.98 7.59
N LEU A 50 -9.76 12.05 7.38
CA LEU A 50 -9.22 13.42 7.19
C LEU A 50 -8.43 13.91 8.41
N ALA A 51 -8.85 13.57 9.63
CA ALA A 51 -8.10 13.90 10.84
C ALA A 51 -6.75 13.17 10.88
N ASP A 52 -6.73 11.88 10.52
CA ASP A 52 -5.51 11.08 10.46
C ASP A 52 -4.57 11.58 9.34
N VAL A 53 -5.11 11.93 8.17
CA VAL A 53 -4.34 12.56 7.08
C VAL A 53 -3.77 13.91 7.54
N THR A 54 -4.55 14.72 8.25
CA THR A 54 -4.12 16.03 8.77
C THR A 54 -2.92 15.87 9.69
N ALA A 55 -2.93 14.89 10.59
CA ALA A 55 -1.82 14.64 11.50
C ALA A 55 -0.49 14.39 10.76
N VAL A 56 -0.53 13.67 9.62
CA VAL A 56 0.66 13.42 8.79
C VAL A 56 1.06 14.66 8.00
N THR A 57 0.10 15.37 7.41
CA THR A 57 0.37 16.57 6.60
C THR A 57 0.87 17.74 7.44
N ASP A 58 0.50 17.84 8.72
CA ASP A 58 1.05 18.84 9.64
C ASP A 58 2.56 18.61 9.86
N VAL A 59 2.98 17.35 10.03
CA VAL A 59 4.40 16.98 10.13
C VAL A 59 5.14 17.29 8.82
N ALA A 60 4.51 17.00 7.67
CA ALA A 60 5.08 17.33 6.36
C ALA A 60 5.19 18.84 6.15
N SER A 61 4.18 19.60 6.54
CA SER A 61 4.15 21.08 6.46
C SER A 61 5.27 21.71 7.29
N GLN A 62 5.46 21.22 8.52
CA GLN A 62 6.56 21.68 9.37
C GLN A 62 7.92 21.37 8.75
N TYR A 63 8.11 20.19 8.22
CA TYR A 63 9.34 19.80 7.51
C TYR A 63 9.60 20.70 6.30
N LEU A 64 8.59 20.91 5.45
CA LEU A 64 8.70 21.75 4.25
C LEU A 64 9.03 23.20 4.61
N SER A 65 8.46 23.74 5.68
CA SER A 65 8.76 25.09 6.15
C SER A 65 10.24 25.31 6.48
N GLY A 66 10.91 24.26 6.97
CA GLY A 66 12.36 24.30 7.25
C GLY A 66 13.21 23.97 6.02
N ARG A 67 12.71 23.15 5.08
CA ARG A 67 13.51 22.63 3.96
C ARG A 67 13.44 23.48 2.68
N LEU A 68 12.27 24.05 2.37
CA LEU A 68 12.04 24.81 1.13
C LEU A 68 12.79 26.13 1.00
N PRO A 69 13.21 26.84 2.07
CA PRO A 69 14.03 28.05 1.95
C PRO A 69 15.42 27.83 1.33
N ASP A 70 15.87 26.59 1.15
CA ASP A 70 17.17 26.30 0.54
C ASP A 70 17.17 26.59 -0.96
N SER A 71 17.66 27.75 -1.34
CA SER A 71 17.73 28.21 -2.74
C SER A 71 18.78 27.47 -3.61
N ARG A 72 19.58 26.56 -3.02
CA ARG A 72 20.61 25.80 -3.75
C ARG A 72 20.01 24.63 -4.56
N ILE A 73 18.75 24.30 -4.33
CA ILE A 73 18.06 23.20 -4.97
C ILE A 73 16.84 23.69 -5.78
N LYS A 74 16.46 22.94 -6.79
CA LYS A 74 15.16 23.06 -7.43
C LYS A 74 14.20 22.10 -6.73
N ALA A 75 13.60 22.57 -5.63
CA ALA A 75 12.74 21.73 -4.80
C ALA A 75 11.50 21.23 -5.55
N ALA A 76 11.16 19.97 -5.32
CA ALA A 76 9.91 19.36 -5.76
C ALA A 76 9.28 18.55 -4.62
N ILE A 77 7.96 18.43 -4.65
CA ILE A 77 7.23 17.42 -3.90
C ILE A 77 6.54 16.46 -4.88
N VAL A 78 6.42 15.21 -4.47
CA VAL A 78 5.70 14.18 -5.20
C VAL A 78 4.49 13.75 -4.38
N LEU A 79 3.34 13.68 -5.03
CA LEU A 79 2.06 13.25 -4.45
C LEU A 79 1.54 12.06 -5.25
N ASP A 80 1.04 11.05 -4.57
CA ASP A 80 0.13 10.08 -5.16
C ASP A 80 -1.26 10.71 -5.34
N ILE A 81 -2.16 10.05 -6.04
CA ILE A 81 -3.49 10.59 -6.39
C ILE A 81 -4.59 9.96 -5.51
N ASP A 82 -4.81 8.65 -5.64
CA ASP A 82 -5.95 7.98 -5.00
C ASP A 82 -5.75 7.89 -3.48
N ASN A 83 -6.76 8.31 -2.72
CA ASN A 83 -6.70 8.38 -1.26
C ASN A 83 -5.48 9.15 -0.69
N THR A 84 -4.85 9.92 -1.57
CA THR A 84 -3.78 10.88 -1.24
C THR A 84 -4.21 12.28 -1.63
N ALA A 85 -4.15 12.64 -2.91
CA ALA A 85 -4.57 13.95 -3.39
C ALA A 85 -6.09 14.06 -3.55
N LEU A 86 -6.75 12.95 -3.88
CA LEU A 86 -8.20 12.84 -4.08
C LEU A 86 -8.81 11.84 -3.09
N GLU A 87 -10.04 12.11 -2.66
CA GLU A 87 -10.84 11.29 -1.73
C GLU A 87 -11.49 10.10 -2.45
N SER A 88 -10.70 9.26 -3.16
CA SER A 88 -11.21 8.30 -4.14
C SER A 88 -12.17 7.27 -3.55
N ASP A 89 -11.90 6.74 -2.35
CA ASP A 89 -12.75 5.75 -1.67
C ASP A 89 -13.75 6.39 -0.70
N PHE A 90 -13.70 7.70 -0.52
CA PHE A 90 -14.56 8.46 0.39
C PHE A 90 -15.60 9.32 -0.32
N SER A 91 -15.60 9.36 -1.65
CA SER A 91 -16.57 10.10 -2.46
C SER A 91 -17.02 9.29 -3.66
N SER A 92 -18.30 9.40 -3.98
CA SER A 92 -18.89 8.88 -5.22
C SER A 92 -19.14 9.97 -6.27
N ASP A 93 -18.62 11.17 -6.05
CA ASP A 93 -18.82 12.29 -6.96
C ASP A 93 -18.07 12.07 -8.28
N LEU A 94 -18.66 12.53 -9.38
CA LEU A 94 -18.03 12.41 -10.69
C LEU A 94 -16.68 13.14 -10.73
N VAL A 95 -16.60 14.33 -10.14
CA VAL A 95 -15.36 15.03 -9.86
C VAL A 95 -15.00 14.73 -8.40
N THR A 96 -14.09 13.80 -8.21
CA THR A 96 -13.67 13.38 -6.87
C THR A 96 -13.05 14.56 -6.12
N PRO A 97 -13.49 14.88 -4.91
CA PRO A 97 -12.97 16.00 -4.12
C PRO A 97 -11.46 15.86 -3.84
N ALA A 98 -10.80 17.00 -3.69
CA ALA A 98 -9.44 17.02 -3.17
C ALA A 98 -9.44 16.66 -1.68
N THR A 99 -8.41 15.94 -1.25
CA THR A 99 -8.09 15.77 0.17
C THR A 99 -7.58 17.11 0.73
N PRO A 100 -8.37 17.85 1.53
CA PRO A 100 -8.07 19.24 1.83
C PRO A 100 -6.70 19.49 2.46
N PRO A 101 -6.21 18.68 3.44
CA PRO A 101 -4.88 18.89 4.03
C PRO A 101 -3.74 18.65 3.03
N VAL A 102 -3.89 17.73 2.07
CA VAL A 102 -2.89 17.48 1.02
C VAL A 102 -2.88 18.62 0.01
N LEU A 103 -4.06 19.13 -0.38
CA LEU A 103 -4.15 20.30 -1.24
C LEU A 103 -3.51 21.55 -0.59
N ALA A 104 -3.71 21.73 0.72
CA ALA A 104 -3.06 22.82 1.46
C ALA A 104 -1.54 22.66 1.45
N LEU A 105 -1.03 21.46 1.65
CA LEU A 105 0.40 21.14 1.60
C LEU A 105 1.00 21.43 0.20
N ALA A 106 0.29 21.03 -0.87
CA ALA A 106 0.71 21.33 -2.25
C ALA A 106 0.80 22.85 -2.51
N LYS A 107 -0.22 23.61 -2.06
CA LYS A 107 -0.22 25.06 -2.17
C LYS A 107 0.90 25.72 -1.35
N GLN A 108 1.19 25.24 -0.16
CA GLN A 108 2.31 25.69 0.64
C GLN A 108 3.65 25.49 -0.10
N ALA A 109 3.87 24.29 -0.65
CA ALA A 109 5.08 23.99 -1.41
C ALA A 109 5.24 24.91 -2.63
N GLN A 110 4.17 25.14 -3.37
CA GLN A 110 4.16 26.04 -4.53
C GLN A 110 4.42 27.51 -4.14
N ALA A 111 3.82 27.98 -3.07
CA ALA A 111 4.04 29.34 -2.58
C ALA A 111 5.51 29.58 -2.19
N ALA A 112 6.22 28.51 -1.76
CA ALA A 112 7.65 28.54 -1.50
C ALA A 112 8.52 28.28 -2.73
N GLY A 113 7.93 28.20 -3.94
CA GLY A 113 8.63 28.01 -5.22
C GLY A 113 8.92 26.57 -5.61
N ALA A 114 8.55 25.56 -4.77
CA ALA A 114 8.71 24.16 -5.11
C ALA A 114 7.74 23.73 -6.23
N LYS A 115 8.15 22.73 -7.00
CA LYS A 115 7.31 22.11 -8.02
C LYS A 115 6.51 20.95 -7.45
N VAL A 116 5.30 20.76 -7.94
CA VAL A 116 4.43 19.64 -7.56
C VAL A 116 4.34 18.67 -8.72
N PHE A 117 4.58 17.41 -8.44
CA PHE A 117 4.43 16.31 -9.39
C PHE A 117 3.46 15.28 -8.82
N PHE A 118 2.65 14.70 -9.70
CA PHE A 118 1.84 13.55 -9.39
C PHE A 118 2.47 12.28 -9.95
N VAL A 119 2.44 11.20 -9.17
CA VAL A 119 2.90 9.86 -9.57
C VAL A 119 1.85 8.85 -9.13
N SER A 120 1.12 8.25 -10.07
CA SER A 120 -0.02 7.38 -9.77
C SER A 120 -0.03 6.13 -10.63
N ASN A 121 -0.59 5.04 -10.08
CA ASN A 121 -0.86 3.81 -10.82
C ASN A 121 -2.07 3.91 -11.77
N ARG A 122 -2.79 5.03 -11.78
CA ARG A 122 -3.81 5.28 -12.81
C ARG A 122 -3.19 5.16 -14.19
N THR A 123 -3.92 4.54 -15.12
CA THR A 123 -3.43 4.39 -16.50
C THR A 123 -3.50 5.71 -17.27
N GLU A 124 -2.59 5.93 -18.20
CA GLU A 124 -2.60 7.11 -19.08
C GLU A 124 -3.86 7.20 -19.97
N ILE A 125 -4.62 6.09 -20.11
CA ILE A 125 -5.91 6.10 -20.84
C ILE A 125 -6.89 7.06 -20.18
N ILE A 126 -6.93 7.11 -18.85
CA ILE A 126 -7.78 8.03 -18.10
C ILE A 126 -7.05 9.33 -17.72
N GLY A 127 -5.86 9.53 -18.28
CA GLY A 127 -5.02 10.73 -18.04
C GLY A 127 -5.81 12.04 -18.19
N PRO A 128 -6.46 12.31 -19.35
CA PRO A 128 -7.20 13.56 -19.55
C PRO A 128 -8.29 13.79 -18.49
N TRP A 129 -8.96 12.72 -18.04
CA TRP A 129 -9.95 12.83 -16.97
C TRP A 129 -9.30 13.10 -15.61
N THR A 130 -8.17 12.44 -15.32
CA THR A 130 -7.42 12.64 -14.09
C THR A 130 -6.91 14.09 -13.98
N GLU A 131 -6.35 14.63 -15.06
CA GLU A 131 -5.89 16.02 -15.13
C GLU A 131 -7.04 17.02 -14.98
N TYR A 132 -8.17 16.76 -15.64
CA TYR A 132 -9.38 17.55 -15.48
C TYR A 132 -9.82 17.56 -14.01
N ASN A 133 -9.93 16.39 -13.36
CA ASN A 133 -10.35 16.30 -11.96
C ASN A 133 -9.41 17.10 -11.05
N LEU A 134 -8.09 16.87 -11.15
CA LEU A 134 -7.10 17.58 -10.33
C LEU A 134 -7.21 19.11 -10.51
N SER A 135 -7.42 19.58 -11.74
CA SER A 135 -7.58 21.00 -12.02
C SER A 135 -8.87 21.58 -11.41
N GLN A 136 -9.99 20.85 -11.52
CA GLN A 136 -11.28 21.29 -10.98
C GLN A 136 -11.26 21.44 -9.46
N VAL A 137 -10.50 20.61 -8.77
CA VAL A 137 -10.40 20.66 -7.30
C VAL A 137 -9.27 21.55 -6.80
N GLY A 138 -8.61 22.27 -7.71
CA GLY A 138 -7.70 23.37 -7.37
C GLY A 138 -6.24 23.00 -7.26
N TYR A 139 -5.81 21.84 -7.76
CA TYR A 139 -4.40 21.55 -7.93
C TYR A 139 -3.82 22.27 -9.16
N THR A 140 -2.65 22.85 -8.97
CA THR A 140 -1.73 23.21 -10.04
C THR A 140 -0.47 22.34 -9.87
N TYR A 141 0.13 21.91 -10.97
CA TYR A 141 1.27 20.99 -10.90
C TYR A 141 2.19 21.16 -12.11
N THR A 142 3.39 20.64 -12.01
CA THR A 142 4.43 20.74 -13.05
C THR A 142 4.39 19.57 -14.00
N GLY A 143 4.04 18.39 -13.51
CA GLY A 143 3.95 17.18 -14.30
C GLY A 143 3.18 16.07 -13.59
N ILE A 144 2.71 15.12 -14.38
CA ILE A 144 1.99 13.95 -13.93
C ILE A 144 2.58 12.71 -14.60
N TYR A 145 2.84 11.68 -13.83
CA TYR A 145 3.34 10.38 -14.27
C TYR A 145 2.27 9.34 -13.97
N LEU A 146 1.68 8.81 -15.02
CA LEU A 146 0.68 7.76 -14.98
C LEU A 146 1.28 6.48 -15.56
N ARG A 147 0.66 5.35 -15.25
CA ARG A 147 1.07 4.06 -15.81
C ARG A 147 0.82 4.04 -17.32
N ALA A 148 1.86 3.84 -18.10
CA ALA A 148 1.73 3.64 -19.54
C ALA A 148 0.94 2.36 -19.85
N VAL A 149 0.20 2.34 -20.98
CA VAL A 149 -0.70 1.22 -21.36
C VAL A 149 0.04 -0.11 -21.41
N PHE A 150 1.30 -0.11 -21.82
CA PHE A 150 2.13 -1.32 -21.95
C PHE A 150 3.23 -1.42 -20.88
N ASP A 151 3.08 -0.71 -19.75
CA ASP A 151 3.97 -0.88 -18.62
C ASP A 151 3.48 -2.03 -17.73
N PHE A 152 4.20 -3.15 -17.79
CA PHE A 152 3.92 -4.37 -17.01
C PHE A 152 4.83 -4.50 -15.77
N SER A 153 5.58 -3.47 -15.44
CA SER A 153 6.37 -3.44 -14.21
C SER A 153 5.47 -3.45 -12.98
N ASP A 154 6.00 -3.90 -11.84
CA ASP A 154 5.27 -3.73 -10.58
C ASP A 154 5.08 -2.25 -10.25
N VAL A 155 4.08 -1.95 -9.40
CA VAL A 155 3.69 -0.57 -9.08
C VAL A 155 4.85 0.21 -8.45
N GLN A 156 5.61 -0.42 -7.55
CA GLN A 156 6.74 0.22 -6.91
C GLN A 156 7.83 0.61 -7.92
N THR A 157 8.17 -0.28 -8.85
CA THR A 157 9.16 -0.01 -9.90
C THR A 157 8.72 1.15 -10.78
N MET A 158 7.46 1.16 -11.24
CA MET A 158 6.91 2.26 -12.03
C MET A 158 6.99 3.60 -11.29
N LYS A 159 6.55 3.64 -10.02
CA LYS A 159 6.58 4.88 -9.21
C LYS A 159 8.01 5.32 -8.89
N THR A 160 8.93 4.39 -8.67
CA THR A 160 10.35 4.69 -8.49
C THR A 160 10.97 5.31 -9.76
N ASN A 161 10.69 4.72 -10.93
CA ASN A 161 11.16 5.24 -12.21
C ASN A 161 10.64 6.65 -12.50
N ALA A 162 9.39 6.94 -12.13
CA ALA A 162 8.83 8.29 -12.24
C ALA A 162 9.61 9.30 -11.37
N ARG A 163 9.96 8.96 -10.12
CA ARG A 163 10.78 9.82 -9.26
C ARG A 163 12.19 10.02 -9.82
N ILE A 164 12.81 8.96 -10.36
CA ILE A 164 14.11 9.07 -11.06
C ILE A 164 14.01 10.04 -12.25
N ALA A 165 12.92 9.97 -13.02
CA ALA A 165 12.71 10.89 -14.15
C ALA A 165 12.58 12.36 -13.69
N ILE A 166 11.93 12.60 -12.56
CA ILE A 166 11.83 13.95 -11.95
C ILE A 166 13.22 14.44 -11.52
N GLU A 167 14.02 13.60 -10.85
CA GLU A 167 15.40 13.94 -10.45
C GLU A 167 16.30 14.21 -11.67
N ASN A 168 16.18 13.40 -12.73
CA ASN A 168 16.87 13.60 -14.00
C ASN A 168 16.46 14.92 -14.69
N GLY A 169 15.26 15.44 -14.40
CA GLY A 169 14.80 16.77 -14.78
C GLY A 169 15.49 17.90 -13.97
N GLY A 170 16.39 17.56 -13.07
CA GLY A 170 17.17 18.48 -12.25
C GLY A 170 16.44 18.95 -10.99
N TYR A 171 15.40 18.25 -10.54
CA TYR A 171 14.70 18.53 -9.30
C TYR A 171 15.26 17.72 -8.14
N THR A 172 15.20 18.27 -6.95
CA THR A 172 15.38 17.54 -5.70
C THR A 172 14.01 17.28 -5.09
N ILE A 173 13.61 16.01 -5.02
CA ILE A 173 12.34 15.62 -4.39
C ILE A 173 12.52 15.70 -2.88
N VAL A 174 12.13 16.82 -2.28
CA VAL A 174 12.27 17.04 -0.84
C VAL A 174 11.23 16.27 -0.03
N ALA A 175 10.05 16.01 -0.59
CA ALA A 175 8.99 15.24 0.05
C ALA A 175 8.25 14.36 -0.96
N ASN A 176 7.95 13.13 -0.56
CA ASN A 176 7.11 12.20 -1.29
C ASN A 176 5.98 11.72 -0.37
N ILE A 177 4.73 11.94 -0.77
CA ILE A 177 3.53 11.72 0.03
C ILE A 177 2.63 10.72 -0.68
N GLY A 178 2.18 9.70 0.02
CA GLY A 178 1.28 8.68 -0.49
C GLY A 178 0.68 7.82 0.62
N ASN A 179 -0.40 7.12 0.30
CA ASN A 179 -1.07 6.22 1.24
C ASN A 179 -0.59 4.77 1.09
N SER A 180 -0.12 4.34 -0.07
CA SER A 180 0.40 3.00 -0.28
C SER A 180 1.89 2.88 0.05
N ALA A 181 2.33 1.70 0.48
CA ALA A 181 3.75 1.39 0.66
C ALA A 181 4.53 1.51 -0.66
N THR A 182 3.90 1.21 -1.80
CA THR A 182 4.48 1.30 -3.14
C THR A 182 4.76 2.74 -3.58
N ASP A 183 4.05 3.72 -3.01
CA ASP A 183 4.32 5.14 -3.27
C ASP A 183 5.67 5.57 -2.75
N LEU A 184 6.06 5.03 -1.60
CA LEU A 184 7.14 5.54 -0.76
C LEU A 184 8.42 4.71 -0.89
N ALA A 185 8.30 3.44 -1.28
CA ALA A 185 9.44 2.54 -1.43
C ALA A 185 10.31 2.89 -2.65
N GLY A 186 11.54 2.38 -2.67
CA GLY A 186 12.48 2.55 -3.78
C GLY A 186 13.32 3.83 -3.72
N GLY A 187 13.19 4.67 -2.70
CA GLY A 187 14.00 5.87 -2.53
C GLY A 187 13.60 7.04 -3.46
N HIS A 188 14.59 7.86 -3.84
CA HIS A 188 14.39 9.01 -4.72
C HIS A 188 13.47 10.08 -4.15
N ALA A 189 13.63 10.35 -2.84
CA ALA A 189 13.08 11.49 -2.12
C ALA A 189 13.85 11.65 -0.81
N GLU A 190 14.07 12.90 -0.36
CA GLU A 190 14.74 13.14 0.92
C GLU A 190 13.92 12.66 2.12
N ARG A 191 12.61 12.79 2.05
CA ARG A 191 11.68 12.34 3.09
C ARG A 191 10.37 11.84 2.51
N THR A 192 9.85 10.78 3.12
CA THR A 192 8.53 10.21 2.79
C THR A 192 7.54 10.46 3.90
N PHE A 193 6.26 10.63 3.53
CA PHE A 193 5.16 10.83 4.46
C PHE A 193 4.04 9.86 4.11
N LYS A 194 3.88 8.84 4.95
CA LYS A 194 2.89 7.77 4.78
C LYS A 194 1.55 8.24 5.33
N LEU A 195 0.57 8.39 4.45
CA LEU A 195 -0.82 8.62 4.84
C LEU A 195 -1.47 7.31 5.30
N PRO A 196 -2.58 7.37 6.06
CA PRO A 196 -3.31 6.18 6.47
C PRO A 196 -3.81 5.36 5.28
N ASP A 197 -3.65 4.04 5.36
CA ASP A 197 -4.18 3.07 4.39
C ASP A 197 -5.09 2.01 5.02
N TYR A 198 -5.18 2.01 6.36
CA TYR A 198 -5.99 1.09 7.16
C TYR A 198 -5.74 -0.37 6.80
N ASP A 199 -4.46 -0.79 6.92
CA ASP A 199 -3.99 -2.14 6.60
C ASP A 199 -4.22 -2.53 5.13
N GLY A 200 -4.00 -1.60 4.20
CA GLY A 200 -4.10 -1.80 2.77
C GLY A 200 -5.53 -1.75 2.22
N GLN A 201 -6.49 -1.23 2.98
CA GLN A 201 -7.86 -1.08 2.49
C GLN A 201 -8.03 0.09 1.50
N LEU A 202 -7.04 0.99 1.44
CA LEU A 202 -7.02 2.15 0.55
C LEU A 202 -5.94 2.04 -0.54
N ASP A 203 -5.40 0.83 -0.78
CA ASP A 203 -4.35 0.58 -1.79
C ASP A 203 -4.91 0.38 -3.21
#